data_8468663245b87316c12b223444557579
#
_entry.id   8468663245b87316c12b223444557579
#
_cell.length_a   1.000
_cell.length_b   1.000
_cell.length_c   1.000
_cell.angle_alpha   90.00
_cell.angle_beta   90.00
_cell.angle_gamma   90.00
#
_symmetry.space_group_name_H-M   'P 1'
#
loop_
_entity.id
_entity.type
_entity.pdbx_description
1 polymer ?
#
loop_
_entity_poly.entity_id
_entity_poly.type
_entity_poly.pdbx_seq_one_letter_code
_entity_poly.pdbx_strand_id
1 'polypeptide(L)'
;MLRSFAMKLTKLKLVVILLTLIIVSYVLMTAIKVGDDLFGLTLAENWCKERNLNSNNISITLCINQLNSNTLAFEQALALTLFLFVVIATVIKMEWRVSVALIALSIVVFSALVAPSMLVEKAVEWNLILFLIGSMTLAGILRTMGIFRYLAVQIIKLGKRNPYIFVALIAILSFATAAVLDEVTSIVYVVMIVLELAKVLRVDVKPLIILSVLATNTGSSALPIGNPIGVYLFFTANLPIGMFLRYSFPLALANLVVVLFISFILLRKYIKSLGETLKRYSSKIDVLITHYYTTLERKQSNLVLGLLILLAFVATVSLNDIISSSLTSIAGVYVDPHALLSFIPYMYIVLSLISIRAEEIPQFLEKSVEWSSIIFFISLFILAYTLTFTGVMTKLAYTFIKISTTKTYVLYPLMFLGSAFLSSVLDNLSVIVTYTPIAISMVSMKIGSPLLYFALLFGGIFGGNYTPIGSTANIIAISLAEKKKIKINWVEWLKIALSAATMQLVVSLIWLYLNS
;
A
#
# COMPACT_ATOMS: atom_id res chain seq x y z
N MET A 1 8.46 0.02 -40.21
CA MET A 1 7.03 0.16 -40.56
C MET A 1 6.11 -0.53 -39.56
N LEU A 2 6.24 -1.82 -39.25
CA LEU A 2 5.38 -2.55 -38.30
C LEU A 2 5.36 -1.97 -36.87
N ARG A 3 6.51 -1.52 -36.33
CA ARG A 3 6.56 -0.84 -35.02
C ARG A 3 5.82 0.51 -35.01
N SER A 4 5.91 1.30 -36.08
CA SER A 4 5.19 2.57 -36.22
C SER A 4 3.67 2.35 -36.35
N PHE A 5 3.26 1.30 -37.06
CA PHE A 5 1.84 0.93 -37.21
C PHE A 5 1.24 0.40 -35.89
N ALA A 6 1.97 -0.46 -35.17
CA ALA A 6 1.56 -0.95 -33.85
C ALA A 6 1.45 0.20 -32.84
N MET A 7 2.37 1.16 -32.87
CA MET A 7 2.35 2.34 -32.02
C MET A 7 1.18 3.29 -32.34
N LYS A 8 0.82 3.45 -33.62
CA LYS A 8 -0.38 4.22 -34.04
C LYS A 8 -1.68 3.53 -33.59
N LEU A 9 -1.75 2.20 -33.72
CA LEU A 9 -2.91 1.41 -33.28
C LEU A 9 -3.12 1.47 -31.77
N THR A 10 -2.03 1.50 -31.00
CA THR A 10 -2.07 1.64 -29.54
C THR A 10 -2.54 3.04 -29.13
N LYS A 11 -2.09 4.09 -29.82
CA LYS A 11 -2.55 5.46 -29.58
C LYS A 11 -4.04 5.63 -29.90
N LEU A 12 -4.51 5.09 -31.03
CA LEU A 12 -5.93 5.14 -31.39
C LEU A 12 -6.80 4.41 -30.36
N LYS A 13 -6.38 3.24 -29.87
CA LYS A 13 -7.08 2.51 -28.81
C LYS A 13 -7.18 3.33 -27.53
N LEU A 14 -6.11 4.01 -27.11
CA LEU A 14 -6.14 4.86 -25.92
C LEU A 14 -7.10 6.05 -26.06
N VAL A 15 -7.15 6.68 -27.23
CA VAL A 15 -8.12 7.77 -27.51
C VAL A 15 -9.55 7.25 -27.46
N VAL A 16 -9.83 6.10 -28.05
CA VAL A 16 -11.17 5.47 -28.02
C VAL A 16 -11.55 5.14 -26.57
N ILE A 17 -10.65 4.57 -25.79
CA ILE A 17 -10.89 4.28 -24.36
C ILE A 17 -11.24 5.58 -23.62
N LEU A 18 -10.45 6.64 -23.82
CA LEU A 18 -10.69 7.93 -23.16
C LEU A 18 -12.06 8.52 -23.51
N LEU A 19 -12.43 8.54 -24.80
CA LEU A 19 -13.73 9.04 -25.25
C LEU A 19 -14.89 8.20 -24.68
N THR A 20 -14.74 6.87 -24.67
CA THR A 20 -15.75 5.98 -24.10
C THR A 20 -15.91 6.23 -22.59
N LEU A 21 -14.78 6.41 -21.86
CA LEU A 21 -14.80 6.72 -20.44
C LEU A 21 -15.49 8.06 -20.15
N ILE A 22 -15.26 9.11 -20.95
CA ILE A 22 -15.93 10.41 -20.78
C ILE A 22 -17.44 10.25 -20.90
N ILE A 23 -17.91 9.55 -21.93
CA ILE A 23 -19.35 9.33 -22.16
C ILE A 23 -19.96 8.53 -21.00
N VAL A 24 -19.34 7.41 -20.63
CA VAL A 24 -19.82 6.55 -19.52
C VAL A 24 -19.84 7.33 -18.20
N SER A 25 -18.76 8.07 -17.89
CA SER A 25 -18.67 8.88 -16.68
C SER A 25 -19.73 9.97 -16.66
N TYR A 26 -20.01 10.64 -17.80
CA TYR A 26 -21.04 11.66 -17.87
C TYR A 26 -22.44 11.09 -17.64
N VAL A 27 -22.78 9.97 -18.29
CA VAL A 27 -24.06 9.28 -18.09
C VAL A 27 -24.19 8.84 -16.62
N LEU A 28 -23.12 8.29 -16.03
CA LEU A 28 -23.12 7.87 -14.63
C LEU A 28 -23.37 9.06 -13.69
N MET A 29 -22.64 10.17 -13.87
CA MET A 29 -22.75 11.34 -13.00
C MET A 29 -24.08 12.08 -13.15
N THR A 30 -24.74 12.03 -14.31
CA THR A 30 -26.10 12.56 -14.49
C THR A 30 -27.17 11.65 -13.91
N ALA A 31 -26.95 10.34 -13.92
CA ALA A 31 -27.88 9.34 -13.37
C ALA A 31 -27.87 9.31 -11.83
N ILE A 32 -26.70 9.45 -11.21
CA ILE A 32 -26.56 9.49 -9.75
C ILE A 32 -26.93 10.89 -9.26
N LYS A 33 -28.04 10.97 -8.53
CA LYS A 33 -28.51 12.20 -7.88
C LYS A 33 -28.51 12.04 -6.38
N VAL A 34 -28.01 13.05 -5.68
CA VAL A 34 -28.11 13.16 -4.22
C VAL A 34 -29.52 13.68 -3.89
N GLY A 35 -30.22 12.97 -3.00
CA GLY A 35 -31.58 13.34 -2.59
C GLY A 35 -31.59 14.34 -1.43
N ASP A 36 -32.81 14.82 -1.10
CA ASP A 36 -33.06 15.79 -0.03
C ASP A 36 -33.28 15.12 1.34
N ASP A 37 -32.87 13.86 1.51
CA ASP A 37 -32.91 13.18 2.80
C ASP A 37 -31.77 13.64 3.71
N LEU A 38 -31.83 13.27 4.99
CA LEU A 38 -30.85 13.67 6.00
C LEU A 38 -29.40 13.42 5.55
N PHE A 39 -29.15 12.29 4.91
CA PHE A 39 -27.82 11.91 4.43
C PHE A 39 -27.36 12.76 3.26
N GLY A 40 -28.26 13.00 2.28
CA GLY A 40 -27.99 13.86 1.15
C GLY A 40 -27.71 15.29 1.56
N LEU A 41 -28.51 15.84 2.47
CA LEU A 41 -28.32 17.18 3.03
C LEU A 41 -26.95 17.30 3.70
N THR A 42 -26.59 16.36 4.60
CA THR A 42 -25.30 16.38 5.30
C THR A 42 -24.11 16.27 4.36
N LEU A 43 -24.17 15.37 3.37
CA LEU A 43 -23.12 15.21 2.39
C LEU A 43 -22.95 16.44 1.49
N ALA A 44 -24.06 17.06 1.07
CA ALA A 44 -24.02 18.26 0.25
C ALA A 44 -23.50 19.48 1.05
N GLU A 45 -23.84 19.60 2.32
CA GLU A 45 -23.29 20.64 3.20
C GLU A 45 -21.77 20.50 3.33
N ASN A 46 -21.27 19.30 3.62
CA ASN A 46 -19.82 19.04 3.72
C ASN A 46 -19.09 19.36 2.41
N TRP A 47 -19.68 18.99 1.28
CA TRP A 47 -19.13 19.32 -0.03
C TRP A 47 -19.08 20.81 -0.31
N CYS A 48 -20.14 21.55 0.04
CA CYS A 48 -20.15 23.01 -0.08
C CYS A 48 -19.11 23.69 0.79
N LYS A 49 -18.90 23.20 2.03
CA LYS A 49 -17.83 23.68 2.93
C LYS A 49 -16.46 23.49 2.28
N GLU A 50 -16.19 22.33 1.68
CA GLU A 50 -14.92 22.03 1.02
C GLU A 50 -14.64 22.99 -0.15
N ARG A 51 -15.68 23.36 -0.91
CA ARG A 51 -15.59 24.36 -2.01
C ARG A 51 -15.57 25.81 -1.55
N ASN A 52 -15.61 26.10 -0.24
CA ASN A 52 -15.73 27.44 0.32
C ASN A 52 -17.00 28.19 -0.15
N LEU A 53 -18.05 27.47 -0.50
CA LEU A 53 -19.32 28.07 -0.95
C LEU A 53 -20.19 28.59 0.20
N ASN A 54 -19.87 28.26 1.45
CA ASN A 54 -20.65 28.62 2.64
C ASN A 54 -20.45 30.05 3.16
N SER A 55 -19.65 30.88 2.53
CA SER A 55 -19.32 32.22 3.04
C SER A 55 -20.50 33.22 3.06
N ASN A 56 -21.63 32.93 2.39
CA ASN A 56 -22.74 33.86 2.22
C ASN A 56 -24.13 33.22 2.35
N ASN A 57 -24.44 32.50 3.44
CA ASN A 57 -25.80 31.99 3.71
C ASN A 57 -26.45 31.17 2.58
N ILE A 58 -25.66 30.36 1.85
CA ILE A 58 -26.20 29.48 0.81
C ILE A 58 -27.04 28.39 1.50
N SER A 59 -28.32 28.27 1.11
CA SER A 59 -29.17 27.19 1.63
C SER A 59 -28.65 25.83 1.18
N ILE A 60 -28.70 24.82 2.04
CA ILE A 60 -28.21 23.46 1.76
C ILE A 60 -28.89 22.88 0.50
N THR A 61 -30.15 23.27 0.23
CA THR A 61 -30.88 22.91 -0.99
C THR A 61 -30.21 23.43 -2.27
N LEU A 62 -29.58 24.60 -2.22
CA LEU A 62 -28.79 25.10 -3.35
C LEU A 62 -27.53 24.26 -3.58
N CYS A 63 -26.91 23.77 -2.52
CA CYS A 63 -25.77 22.84 -2.62
C CYS A 63 -26.18 21.54 -3.33
N ILE A 64 -27.32 20.95 -2.98
CA ILE A 64 -27.83 19.74 -3.65
C ILE A 64 -28.14 20.01 -5.13
N ASN A 65 -28.82 21.14 -5.41
CA ASN A 65 -29.16 21.51 -6.79
C ASN A 65 -27.89 21.72 -7.62
N GLN A 66 -26.88 22.38 -7.07
CA GLN A 66 -25.60 22.57 -7.74
C GLN A 66 -24.87 21.24 -7.96
N LEU A 67 -24.82 20.36 -6.93
CA LEU A 67 -24.20 19.04 -7.01
C LEU A 67 -24.84 18.16 -8.09
N ASN A 68 -26.15 18.30 -8.30
CA ASN A 68 -26.92 17.56 -9.30
C ASN A 68 -27.05 18.29 -10.65
N SER A 69 -26.44 19.46 -10.82
CA SER A 69 -26.53 20.23 -12.06
C SER A 69 -25.78 19.55 -13.23
N ASN A 70 -26.28 19.76 -14.46
CA ASN A 70 -25.63 19.21 -15.67
C ASN A 70 -24.26 19.86 -15.93
N THR A 71 -24.07 21.10 -15.55
CA THR A 71 -22.78 21.82 -15.68
C THR A 71 -21.72 21.14 -14.81
N LEU A 72 -22.04 20.88 -13.55
CA LEU A 72 -21.12 20.19 -12.66
C LEU A 72 -20.95 18.71 -13.04
N ALA A 73 -21.96 18.08 -13.63
CA ALA A 73 -21.86 16.70 -14.13
C ALA A 73 -20.75 16.53 -15.17
N PHE A 74 -20.46 17.55 -15.97
CA PHE A 74 -19.33 17.53 -16.92
C PHE A 74 -17.98 17.59 -16.19
N GLU A 75 -17.81 18.47 -15.19
CA GLU A 75 -16.60 18.53 -14.35
C GLU A 75 -16.39 17.20 -13.62
N GLN A 76 -17.46 16.63 -13.05
CA GLN A 76 -17.46 15.33 -12.40
C GLN A 76 -17.04 14.21 -13.36
N ALA A 77 -17.60 14.21 -14.58
CA ALA A 77 -17.27 13.24 -15.60
C ALA A 77 -15.81 13.33 -16.04
N LEU A 78 -15.29 14.54 -16.22
CA LEU A 78 -13.90 14.76 -16.59
C LEU A 78 -12.96 14.27 -15.48
N ALA A 79 -13.21 14.65 -14.22
CA ALA A 79 -12.43 14.21 -13.07
C ALA A 79 -12.41 12.67 -12.96
N LEU A 80 -13.60 12.04 -13.03
CA LEU A 80 -13.73 10.59 -12.96
C LEU A 80 -13.01 9.89 -14.12
N THR A 81 -13.14 10.44 -15.33
CA THR A 81 -12.48 9.90 -16.53
C THR A 81 -10.96 9.94 -16.39
N LEU A 82 -10.39 11.06 -15.95
CA LEU A 82 -8.95 11.20 -15.77
C LEU A 82 -8.42 10.21 -14.74
N PHE A 83 -9.14 10.07 -13.63
CA PHE A 83 -8.78 9.10 -12.60
C PHE A 83 -8.84 7.65 -13.14
N LEU A 84 -9.97 7.25 -13.73
CA LEU A 84 -10.13 5.91 -14.30
C LEU A 84 -9.14 5.63 -15.43
N PHE A 85 -8.80 6.63 -16.23
CA PHE A 85 -7.81 6.50 -17.29
C PHE A 85 -6.42 6.17 -16.73
N VAL A 86 -5.98 6.85 -15.66
CA VAL A 86 -4.72 6.54 -14.97
C VAL A 86 -4.75 5.12 -14.42
N VAL A 87 -5.84 4.74 -13.75
CA VAL A 87 -6.00 3.41 -13.17
C VAL A 87 -5.96 2.33 -14.25
N ILE A 88 -6.75 2.45 -15.31
CA ILE A 88 -6.81 1.48 -16.41
C ILE A 88 -5.47 1.39 -17.15
N ALA A 89 -4.82 2.53 -17.42
CA ALA A 89 -3.52 2.53 -18.08
C ALA A 89 -2.44 1.86 -17.23
N THR A 90 -2.49 2.01 -15.90
CA THR A 90 -1.59 1.34 -14.96
C THR A 90 -1.79 -0.18 -14.98
N VAL A 91 -3.05 -0.65 -15.05
CA VAL A 91 -3.38 -2.08 -15.18
C VAL A 91 -2.89 -2.66 -16.51
N ILE A 92 -3.06 -1.92 -17.61
CA ILE A 92 -2.60 -2.38 -18.93
C ILE A 92 -1.07 -2.47 -18.97
N LYS A 93 -0.39 -1.44 -18.41
CA LYS A 93 1.07 -1.39 -18.40
C LYS A 93 1.59 -0.56 -17.22
N MET A 94 2.05 -1.24 -16.18
CA MET A 94 2.54 -0.63 -14.94
C MET A 94 3.63 0.43 -15.17
N GLU A 95 4.48 0.24 -16.19
CA GLU A 95 5.54 1.20 -16.56
C GLU A 95 4.99 2.57 -16.97
N TRP A 96 3.73 2.66 -17.39
CA TRP A 96 3.11 3.91 -17.83
C TRP A 96 2.52 4.72 -16.67
N ARG A 97 2.42 4.16 -15.47
CA ARG A 97 1.71 4.76 -14.34
C ARG A 97 2.07 6.23 -14.10
N VAL A 98 3.38 6.55 -14.06
CA VAL A 98 3.85 7.93 -13.80
C VAL A 98 3.52 8.84 -14.97
N SER A 99 3.81 8.41 -16.21
CA SER A 99 3.60 9.23 -17.40
C SER A 99 2.12 9.58 -17.60
N VAL A 100 1.23 8.59 -17.41
CA VAL A 100 -0.22 8.81 -17.57
C VAL A 100 -0.77 9.64 -16.41
N ALA A 101 -0.28 9.46 -15.20
CA ALA A 101 -0.65 10.27 -14.05
C ALA A 101 -0.25 11.74 -14.23
N LEU A 102 0.96 12.00 -14.73
CA LEU A 102 1.42 13.38 -15.05
C LEU A 102 0.60 14.03 -16.17
N ILE A 103 0.19 13.27 -17.20
CA ILE A 103 -0.70 13.77 -18.24
C ILE A 103 -2.05 14.15 -17.64
N ALA A 104 -2.66 13.27 -16.83
CA ALA A 104 -3.93 13.54 -16.17
C ALA A 104 -3.84 14.75 -15.22
N LEU A 105 -2.77 14.83 -14.43
CA LEU A 105 -2.47 15.99 -13.58
C LEU A 105 -2.39 17.29 -14.39
N SER A 106 -1.68 17.27 -15.50
CA SER A 106 -1.58 18.44 -16.39
C SER A 106 -2.97 18.89 -16.88
N ILE A 107 -3.82 17.93 -17.27
CA ILE A 107 -5.18 18.25 -17.69
C ILE A 107 -5.99 18.86 -16.54
N VAL A 108 -5.90 18.34 -15.31
CA VAL A 108 -6.58 18.90 -14.13
C VAL A 108 -6.17 20.36 -13.90
N VAL A 109 -4.87 20.63 -13.96
CA VAL A 109 -4.34 22.00 -13.74
C VAL A 109 -4.78 22.95 -14.83
N PHE A 110 -4.64 22.58 -16.11
CA PHE A 110 -4.97 23.45 -17.25
C PHE A 110 -6.48 23.61 -17.48
N SER A 111 -7.31 22.64 -17.07
CA SER A 111 -8.77 22.77 -17.11
C SER A 111 -9.34 23.61 -15.96
N ALA A 112 -8.49 24.02 -15.00
CA ALA A 112 -8.90 24.76 -13.80
C ALA A 112 -10.04 24.10 -13.01
N LEU A 113 -10.14 22.77 -13.05
CA LEU A 113 -11.13 22.01 -12.26
C LEU A 113 -11.01 22.30 -10.77
N VAL A 114 -9.77 22.52 -10.31
CA VAL A 114 -9.43 22.90 -8.93
C VAL A 114 -8.37 24.00 -8.99
N ALA A 115 -8.46 24.99 -8.11
CA ALA A 115 -7.45 26.03 -8.05
C ALA A 115 -6.07 25.44 -7.72
N PRO A 116 -5.00 25.82 -8.45
CA PRO A 116 -3.66 25.26 -8.24
C PRO A 116 -3.13 25.36 -6.80
N SER A 117 -3.47 26.45 -6.08
CA SER A 117 -3.13 26.60 -4.67
C SER A 117 -3.73 25.48 -3.79
N MET A 118 -5.01 25.14 -4.02
CA MET A 118 -5.68 24.05 -3.31
C MET A 118 -5.05 22.69 -3.61
N LEU A 119 -4.57 22.48 -4.85
CA LEU A 119 -3.90 21.23 -5.23
C LEU A 119 -2.61 21.02 -4.43
N VAL A 120 -1.88 22.09 -4.13
CA VAL A 120 -0.65 22.01 -3.32
C VAL A 120 -0.96 21.94 -1.83
N GLU A 121 -1.89 22.77 -1.34
CA GLU A 121 -2.13 22.92 0.10
C GLU A 121 -3.01 21.83 0.68
N LYS A 122 -4.03 21.36 -0.08
CA LYS A 122 -5.05 20.44 0.44
C LYS A 122 -5.04 19.05 -0.17
N ALA A 123 -4.59 18.92 -1.44
CA ALA A 123 -4.68 17.65 -2.12
C ALA A 123 -3.55 16.68 -1.74
N VAL A 124 -2.34 17.19 -1.50
CA VAL A 124 -1.17 16.35 -1.24
C VAL A 124 -0.96 16.15 0.26
N GLU A 125 -0.94 14.89 0.67
CA GLU A 125 -0.59 14.49 2.04
C GLU A 125 0.93 14.60 2.25
N TRP A 126 1.42 15.81 2.50
CA TRP A 126 2.85 16.09 2.64
C TRP A 126 3.52 15.31 3.78
N ASN A 127 2.79 15.09 4.87
CA ASN A 127 3.29 14.28 5.99
C ASN A 127 3.63 12.86 5.55
N LEU A 128 2.77 12.25 4.73
CA LEU A 128 3.02 10.94 4.14
C LEU A 128 4.22 10.97 3.19
N ILE A 129 4.31 11.95 2.30
CA ILE A 129 5.41 12.05 1.33
C ILE A 129 6.76 12.18 2.06
N LEU A 130 6.85 13.06 3.07
CA LEU A 130 8.04 13.21 3.90
C LEU A 130 8.39 11.90 4.61
N PHE A 131 7.40 11.26 5.25
CA PHE A 131 7.62 9.97 5.90
C PHE A 131 8.17 8.91 4.95
N LEU A 132 7.59 8.77 3.75
CA LEU A 132 8.03 7.78 2.76
C LEU A 132 9.47 8.04 2.30
N ILE A 133 9.83 9.29 1.98
CA ILE A 133 11.20 9.65 1.58
C ILE A 133 12.19 9.30 2.71
N GLY A 134 11.87 9.69 3.94
CA GLY A 134 12.72 9.42 5.09
C GLY A 134 12.86 7.92 5.39
N SER A 135 11.76 7.18 5.42
CA SER A 135 11.76 5.74 5.73
C SER A 135 12.47 4.91 4.66
N MET A 136 12.26 5.21 3.38
CA MET A 136 12.99 4.56 2.27
C MET A 136 14.50 4.84 2.34
N THR A 137 14.89 6.07 2.68
CA THR A 137 16.29 6.44 2.86
C THR A 137 16.92 5.69 4.04
N LEU A 138 16.24 5.67 5.20
CA LEU A 138 16.68 4.92 6.38
C LEU A 138 16.83 3.42 6.07
N ALA A 139 15.85 2.83 5.38
CA ALA A 139 15.91 1.44 4.95
C ALA A 139 17.12 1.14 4.06
N GLY A 140 17.45 2.06 3.14
CA GLY A 140 18.67 1.99 2.33
C GLY A 140 19.96 1.99 3.15
N ILE A 141 20.02 2.84 4.17
CA ILE A 141 21.15 2.90 5.11
C ILE A 141 21.28 1.60 5.91
N LEU A 142 20.20 1.15 6.54
CA LEU A 142 20.14 -0.10 7.30
C LEU A 142 20.56 -1.32 6.47
N ARG A 143 20.27 -1.27 5.16
CA ARG A 143 20.75 -2.26 4.21
C ARG A 143 22.27 -2.34 4.16
N THR A 144 22.96 -1.22 4.05
CA THR A 144 24.42 -1.21 3.94
C THR A 144 25.10 -1.63 5.24
N MET A 145 24.41 -1.50 6.38
CA MET A 145 24.84 -2.02 7.67
C MET A 145 24.77 -3.56 7.77
N GLY A 146 24.16 -4.24 6.79
CA GLY A 146 24.20 -5.69 6.67
C GLY A 146 23.11 -6.45 7.41
N ILE A 147 22.09 -5.77 7.95
CA ILE A 147 21.00 -6.38 8.75
C ILE A 147 20.30 -7.50 7.98
N PHE A 148 19.91 -7.24 6.72
CA PHE A 148 19.19 -8.23 5.92
C PHE A 148 20.04 -9.46 5.61
N ARG A 149 21.33 -9.26 5.38
CA ARG A 149 22.28 -10.36 5.16
C ARG A 149 22.42 -11.21 6.43
N TYR A 150 22.49 -10.59 7.59
CA TYR A 150 22.52 -11.29 8.88
C TYR A 150 21.25 -12.13 9.09
N LEU A 151 20.07 -11.54 8.90
CA LEU A 151 18.80 -12.24 9.03
C LEU A 151 18.69 -13.42 8.07
N ALA A 152 19.14 -13.26 6.81
CA ALA A 152 19.21 -14.34 5.83
C ALA A 152 20.05 -15.52 6.31
N VAL A 153 21.24 -15.23 6.85
CA VAL A 153 22.14 -16.27 7.38
C VAL A 153 21.52 -17.02 8.55
N GLN A 154 20.84 -16.30 9.47
CA GLN A 154 20.15 -16.93 10.60
C GLN A 154 19.03 -17.87 10.11
N ILE A 155 18.24 -17.46 9.13
CA ILE A 155 17.19 -18.31 8.55
C ILE A 155 17.76 -19.59 7.94
N ILE A 156 18.84 -19.48 7.17
CA ILE A 156 19.49 -20.62 6.56
C ILE A 156 20.02 -21.55 7.66
N LYS A 157 20.68 -21.01 8.68
CA LYS A 157 21.25 -21.77 9.79
C LYS A 157 20.19 -22.53 10.58
N LEU A 158 19.08 -21.87 10.91
CA LEU A 158 17.98 -22.46 11.69
C LEU A 158 17.14 -23.43 10.85
N GLY A 159 16.91 -23.11 9.57
CA GLY A 159 16.03 -23.88 8.70
C GLY A 159 16.66 -25.07 8.00
N LYS A 160 18.00 -25.16 7.89
CA LYS A 160 18.70 -26.17 7.08
C LYS A 160 18.38 -27.65 7.46
N ARG A 161 17.95 -27.91 8.68
CA ARG A 161 17.63 -29.26 9.18
C ARG A 161 16.19 -29.68 8.92
N ASN A 162 15.25 -28.72 8.81
CA ASN A 162 13.84 -28.99 8.64
C ASN A 162 13.23 -28.08 7.55
N PRO A 163 12.74 -28.63 6.43
CA PRO A 163 12.23 -27.85 5.32
C PRO A 163 10.96 -27.06 5.66
N TYR A 164 10.14 -27.51 6.60
CA TYR A 164 8.97 -26.77 7.08
C TYR A 164 9.39 -25.53 7.88
N ILE A 165 10.40 -25.68 8.77
CA ILE A 165 10.98 -24.56 9.50
C ILE A 165 11.62 -23.57 8.52
N PHE A 166 12.33 -24.05 7.50
CA PHE A 166 12.95 -23.22 6.48
C PHE A 166 11.92 -22.34 5.76
N VAL A 167 10.84 -22.96 5.29
CA VAL A 167 9.74 -22.27 4.60
C VAL A 167 9.02 -21.27 5.54
N ALA A 168 8.77 -21.68 6.80
CA ALA A 168 8.18 -20.80 7.81
C ALA A 168 9.07 -19.58 8.11
N LEU A 169 10.38 -19.77 8.25
CA LEU A 169 11.30 -18.67 8.53
C LEU A 169 11.40 -17.68 7.38
N ILE A 170 11.30 -18.13 6.12
CA ILE A 170 11.23 -17.22 4.96
C ILE A 170 9.95 -16.38 5.03
N ALA A 171 8.80 -16.99 5.33
CA ALA A 171 7.55 -16.26 5.47
C ALA A 171 7.57 -15.29 6.67
N ILE A 172 8.11 -15.71 7.82
CA ILE A 172 8.26 -14.85 9.00
C ILE A 172 9.21 -13.68 8.72
N LEU A 173 10.31 -13.91 8.00
CA LEU A 173 11.20 -12.82 7.58
C LEU A 173 10.47 -11.83 6.68
N SER A 174 9.75 -12.34 5.66
CA SER A 174 8.98 -11.52 4.73
C SER A 174 7.95 -10.66 5.48
N PHE A 175 7.22 -11.27 6.40
CA PHE A 175 6.24 -10.61 7.26
C PHE A 175 6.89 -9.54 8.14
N ALA A 176 7.93 -9.92 8.91
CA ALA A 176 8.55 -9.03 9.89
C ALA A 176 9.24 -7.83 9.23
N THR A 177 9.93 -8.06 8.11
CA THR A 177 10.58 -6.96 7.38
C THR A 177 9.56 -6.01 6.75
N ALA A 178 8.44 -6.52 6.22
CA ALA A 178 7.39 -5.68 5.65
C ALA A 178 6.62 -4.90 6.72
N ALA A 179 6.40 -5.47 7.89
CA ALA A 179 5.74 -4.77 8.99
C ALA A 179 6.52 -3.53 9.47
N VAL A 180 7.85 -3.53 9.28
CA VAL A 180 8.76 -2.56 9.90
C VAL A 180 9.34 -1.57 8.90
N LEU A 181 9.58 -2.01 7.65
CA LEU A 181 10.27 -1.17 6.67
C LEU A 181 9.31 -0.61 5.60
N ASP A 182 8.81 -1.43 4.78
CA ASP A 182 7.75 -1.28 3.78
C ASP A 182 7.72 -2.54 2.90
N GLU A 183 6.61 -2.73 2.20
CA GLU A 183 6.40 -3.91 1.37
C GLU A 183 7.38 -4.01 0.19
N VAL A 184 7.74 -2.88 -0.43
CA VAL A 184 8.62 -2.83 -1.62
C VAL A 184 10.05 -3.18 -1.22
N THR A 185 10.57 -2.51 -0.21
CA THR A 185 11.92 -2.78 0.30
C THR A 185 12.03 -4.23 0.79
N SER A 186 11.05 -4.69 1.58
CA SER A 186 11.01 -6.05 2.10
C SER A 186 11.09 -7.10 1.00
N ILE A 187 10.19 -7.03 0.01
CA ILE A 187 10.11 -8.05 -1.04
C ILE A 187 11.37 -8.10 -1.90
N VAL A 188 12.01 -6.97 -2.19
CA VAL A 188 13.28 -6.93 -2.92
C VAL A 188 14.34 -7.76 -2.20
N TYR A 189 14.45 -7.62 -0.87
CA TYR A 189 15.45 -8.36 -0.10
C TYR A 189 15.16 -9.84 -0.01
N VAL A 190 13.92 -10.17 0.35
CA VAL A 190 13.53 -11.56 0.54
C VAL A 190 13.65 -12.34 -0.77
N VAL A 191 13.22 -11.75 -1.89
CA VAL A 191 13.36 -12.39 -3.20
C VAL A 191 14.83 -12.54 -3.60
N MET A 192 15.68 -11.56 -3.32
CA MET A 192 17.12 -11.71 -3.58
C MET A 192 17.74 -12.86 -2.77
N ILE A 193 17.38 -12.98 -1.49
CA ILE A 193 17.82 -14.10 -0.63
C ILE A 193 17.33 -15.43 -1.23
N VAL A 194 16.06 -15.54 -1.59
CA VAL A 194 15.48 -16.74 -2.18
C VAL A 194 16.17 -17.11 -3.49
N LEU A 195 16.48 -16.12 -4.34
CA LEU A 195 17.19 -16.34 -5.60
C LEU A 195 18.67 -16.75 -5.41
N GLU A 196 19.35 -16.24 -4.39
CA GLU A 196 20.71 -16.68 -4.03
C GLU A 196 20.70 -18.14 -3.55
N LEU A 197 19.74 -18.48 -2.68
CA LEU A 197 19.55 -19.86 -2.21
C LEU A 197 19.26 -20.83 -3.37
N ALA A 198 18.49 -20.39 -4.35
CA ALA A 198 18.21 -21.19 -5.53
C ALA A 198 19.46 -21.64 -6.29
N LYS A 199 20.43 -20.74 -6.42
CA LYS A 199 21.70 -21.04 -7.11
C LYS A 199 22.49 -22.15 -6.40
N VAL A 200 22.47 -22.11 -5.06
CA VAL A 200 23.21 -23.07 -4.22
C VAL A 200 22.49 -24.41 -4.15
N LEU A 201 21.17 -24.37 -3.94
CA LEU A 201 20.35 -25.55 -3.72
C LEU A 201 19.85 -26.21 -5.01
N ARG A 202 19.87 -25.50 -6.16
CA ARG A 202 19.33 -25.95 -7.44
C ARG A 202 17.86 -26.40 -7.34
N VAL A 203 17.04 -25.65 -6.58
CA VAL A 203 15.60 -25.89 -6.40
C VAL A 203 14.76 -24.93 -7.22
N ASP A 204 13.51 -25.31 -7.51
CA ASP A 204 12.51 -24.37 -8.03
C ASP A 204 12.15 -23.37 -6.92
N VAL A 205 12.34 -22.10 -7.18
CA VAL A 205 12.11 -21.03 -6.21
C VAL A 205 10.77 -20.34 -6.34
N LYS A 206 10.02 -20.62 -7.40
CA LYS A 206 8.73 -19.98 -7.68
C LYS A 206 7.77 -20.07 -6.47
N PRO A 207 7.60 -21.27 -5.83
CA PRO A 207 6.73 -21.37 -4.67
C PRO A 207 7.19 -20.52 -3.49
N LEU A 208 8.52 -20.41 -3.27
CA LEU A 208 9.08 -19.59 -2.20
C LEU A 208 8.90 -18.09 -2.49
N ILE A 209 9.03 -17.66 -3.74
CA ILE A 209 8.79 -16.27 -4.14
C ILE A 209 7.32 -15.91 -3.92
N ILE A 210 6.37 -16.75 -4.35
CA ILE A 210 4.94 -16.50 -4.16
C ILE A 210 4.61 -16.43 -2.66
N LEU A 211 5.10 -17.39 -1.86
CA LEU A 211 4.94 -17.39 -0.41
C LEU A 211 5.49 -16.11 0.22
N SER A 212 6.70 -15.69 -0.21
CA SER A 212 7.32 -14.46 0.31
C SER A 212 6.47 -13.24 0.02
N VAL A 213 5.87 -13.15 -1.16
CA VAL A 213 4.97 -12.05 -1.52
C VAL A 213 3.71 -12.04 -0.64
N LEU A 214 3.05 -13.19 -0.50
CA LEU A 214 1.85 -13.31 0.35
C LEU A 214 2.16 -12.93 1.82
N ALA A 215 3.30 -13.36 2.32
CA ALA A 215 3.73 -13.02 3.68
C ALA A 215 4.16 -11.55 3.82
N THR A 216 4.80 -10.96 2.79
CA THR A 216 5.15 -9.53 2.74
C THR A 216 3.90 -8.66 2.79
N ASN A 217 2.93 -8.92 1.91
CA ASN A 217 1.67 -8.17 1.92
C ASN A 217 0.91 -8.35 3.25
N THR A 218 0.97 -9.55 3.84
CA THR A 218 0.37 -9.78 5.16
C THR A 218 1.07 -8.97 6.26
N GLY A 219 2.40 -8.95 6.26
CA GLY A 219 3.20 -8.19 7.23
C GLY A 219 3.01 -6.69 7.09
N SER A 220 2.90 -6.21 5.85
CA SER A 220 2.71 -4.79 5.58
C SER A 220 1.38 -4.23 6.11
N SER A 221 0.41 -5.09 6.39
CA SER A 221 -0.83 -4.67 7.04
C SER A 221 -0.71 -4.46 8.54
N ALA A 222 0.34 -4.96 9.19
CA ALA A 222 0.43 -5.02 10.65
C ALA A 222 0.52 -3.64 11.33
N LEU A 223 1.36 -2.77 10.77
CA LEU A 223 1.60 -1.41 11.27
C LEU A 223 1.38 -0.40 10.15
N PRO A 224 1.09 0.88 10.48
CA PRO A 224 0.87 1.89 9.45
C PRO A 224 2.07 2.03 8.51
N ILE A 225 3.29 1.90 9.04
CA ILE A 225 4.55 2.07 8.29
C ILE A 225 4.84 0.93 7.29
N GLY A 226 4.14 -0.19 7.38
CA GLY A 226 4.40 -1.37 6.56
C GLY A 226 4.07 -1.20 5.07
N ASN A 227 3.21 -0.26 4.72
CA ASN A 227 2.89 0.08 3.33
C ASN A 227 2.32 1.50 3.19
N PRO A 228 2.34 2.08 1.98
CA PRO A 228 1.79 3.41 1.73
C PRO A 228 0.30 3.55 2.08
N ILE A 229 -0.49 2.46 2.01
CA ILE A 229 -1.92 2.47 2.36
C ILE A 229 -2.10 2.70 3.86
N GLY A 230 -1.36 1.97 4.68
CA GLY A 230 -1.41 2.11 6.13
C GLY A 230 -1.03 3.52 6.57
N VAL A 231 0.06 4.06 5.99
CA VAL A 231 0.51 5.42 6.24
C VAL A 231 -0.54 6.44 5.76
N TYR A 232 -1.11 6.24 4.57
CA TYR A 232 -2.16 7.10 4.04
C TYR A 232 -3.39 7.16 4.95
N LEU A 233 -3.91 6.01 5.39
CA LEU A 233 -5.05 5.95 6.30
C LEU A 233 -4.72 6.55 7.67
N PHE A 234 -3.49 6.34 8.17
CA PHE A 234 -3.04 6.96 9.40
C PHE A 234 -3.15 8.49 9.33
N PHE A 235 -2.60 9.11 8.27
CA PHE A 235 -2.63 10.57 8.12
C PHE A 235 -4.02 11.11 7.74
N THR A 236 -4.65 10.55 6.72
CA THR A 236 -5.90 11.11 6.15
C THR A 236 -7.12 10.87 7.04
N ALA A 237 -7.18 9.71 7.72
CA ALA A 237 -8.29 9.38 8.61
C ALA A 237 -7.99 9.69 10.10
N ASN A 238 -6.85 10.32 10.42
CA ASN A 238 -6.40 10.65 11.76
C ASN A 238 -6.46 9.44 12.73
N LEU A 239 -5.98 8.27 12.28
CA LEU A 239 -6.01 7.07 13.08
C LEU A 239 -4.81 7.02 14.05
N PRO A 240 -5.03 6.84 15.36
CA PRO A 240 -3.93 6.64 16.30
C PRO A 240 -3.24 5.30 16.06
N ILE A 241 -1.93 5.23 16.29
CA ILE A 241 -1.14 3.99 16.15
C ILE A 241 -1.70 2.88 17.04
N GLY A 242 -2.23 3.22 18.21
CA GLY A 242 -2.87 2.27 19.12
C GLY A 242 -3.99 1.45 18.47
N MET A 243 -4.72 2.00 17.49
CA MET A 243 -5.73 1.26 16.75
C MET A 243 -5.10 0.21 15.82
N PHE A 244 -3.97 0.51 15.18
CA PHE A 244 -3.24 -0.49 14.39
C PHE A 244 -2.72 -1.63 15.26
N LEU A 245 -2.16 -1.32 16.42
CA LEU A 245 -1.70 -2.32 17.39
C LEU A 245 -2.84 -3.19 17.92
N ARG A 246 -4.03 -2.62 18.08
CA ARG A 246 -5.22 -3.33 18.58
C ARG A 246 -5.92 -4.17 17.51
N TYR A 247 -6.11 -3.64 16.32
CA TYR A 247 -6.96 -4.25 15.29
C TYR A 247 -6.16 -4.86 14.13
N SER A 248 -5.07 -4.21 13.70
CA SER A 248 -4.34 -4.65 12.52
C SER A 248 -3.25 -5.66 12.84
N PHE A 249 -2.42 -5.40 13.83
CA PHE A 249 -1.31 -6.28 14.19
C PHE A 249 -1.74 -7.71 14.55
N PRO A 250 -2.76 -7.94 15.41
CA PRO A 250 -3.22 -9.29 15.73
C PRO A 250 -3.82 -10.02 14.52
N LEU A 251 -4.57 -9.29 13.68
CA LEU A 251 -5.12 -9.88 12.46
C LEU A 251 -4.03 -10.24 11.45
N ALA A 252 -3.01 -9.41 11.31
CA ALA A 252 -1.87 -9.70 10.44
C ALA A 252 -1.14 -10.98 10.90
N LEU A 253 -0.94 -11.18 12.20
CA LEU A 253 -0.38 -12.41 12.75
C LEU A 253 -1.27 -13.62 12.46
N ALA A 254 -2.58 -13.50 12.67
CA ALA A 254 -3.53 -14.57 12.36
C ALA A 254 -3.47 -14.92 10.86
N ASN A 255 -3.40 -13.93 9.99
CA ASN A 255 -3.30 -14.12 8.54
C ASN A 255 -1.94 -14.68 8.10
N LEU A 256 -0.84 -14.42 8.81
CA LEU A 256 0.43 -15.11 8.59
C LEU A 256 0.29 -16.62 8.86
N VAL A 257 -0.38 -16.99 9.95
CA VAL A 257 -0.67 -18.41 10.25
C VAL A 257 -1.50 -19.03 9.14
N VAL A 258 -2.51 -18.32 8.63
CA VAL A 258 -3.33 -18.76 7.47
C VAL A 258 -2.45 -19.01 6.24
N VAL A 259 -1.59 -18.06 5.88
CA VAL A 259 -0.68 -18.19 4.72
C VAL A 259 0.24 -19.41 4.89
N LEU A 260 0.82 -19.59 6.08
CA LEU A 260 1.68 -20.75 6.37
C LEU A 260 0.91 -22.06 6.29
N PHE A 261 -0.26 -22.13 6.91
CA PHE A 261 -1.11 -23.34 6.93
C PHE A 261 -1.49 -23.77 5.50
N ILE A 262 -2.03 -22.86 4.71
CA ILE A 262 -2.41 -23.11 3.31
C ILE A 262 -1.17 -23.52 2.49
N SER A 263 -0.05 -22.82 2.66
CA SER A 263 1.18 -23.12 1.94
C SER A 263 1.72 -24.51 2.31
N PHE A 264 1.67 -24.93 3.57
CA PHE A 264 2.11 -26.25 4.00
C PHE A 264 1.27 -27.38 3.40
N ILE A 265 -0.05 -27.15 3.23
CA ILE A 265 -0.94 -28.10 2.58
C ILE A 265 -0.64 -28.18 1.08
N LEU A 266 -0.68 -27.04 0.39
CA LEU A 266 -0.57 -26.99 -1.07
C LEU A 266 0.84 -27.32 -1.57
N LEU A 267 1.87 -26.94 -0.84
CA LEU A 267 3.27 -27.13 -1.20
C LEU A 267 3.90 -28.37 -0.56
N ARG A 268 3.13 -29.29 0.02
CA ARG A 268 3.65 -30.47 0.75
C ARG A 268 4.66 -31.27 -0.07
N LYS A 269 4.37 -31.54 -1.35
CA LYS A 269 5.27 -32.28 -2.26
C LYS A 269 6.58 -31.50 -2.51
N TYR A 270 6.45 -30.19 -2.75
CA TYR A 270 7.58 -29.30 -2.94
C TYR A 270 8.46 -29.22 -1.69
N ILE A 271 7.89 -29.07 -0.51
CA ILE A 271 8.61 -28.98 0.78
C ILE A 271 9.38 -30.28 1.06
N LYS A 272 8.79 -31.44 0.72
CA LYS A 272 9.50 -32.73 0.85
C LYS A 272 10.73 -32.79 -0.06
N SER A 273 10.60 -32.45 -1.33
CA SER A 273 11.73 -32.38 -2.29
C SER A 273 12.78 -31.36 -1.87
N LEU A 274 12.36 -30.20 -1.33
CA LEU A 274 13.26 -29.19 -0.75
C LEU A 274 14.08 -29.79 0.40
N GLY A 275 13.44 -30.58 1.27
CA GLY A 275 14.12 -31.25 2.38
C GLY A 275 15.20 -32.23 1.96
N GLU A 276 14.97 -33.01 0.89
CA GLU A 276 15.98 -33.89 0.31
C GLU A 276 17.17 -33.09 -0.24
N THR A 277 16.88 -31.96 -0.87
CA THR A 277 17.89 -31.06 -1.42
C THR A 277 18.71 -30.37 -0.32
N LEU A 278 18.06 -29.88 0.75
CA LEU A 278 18.74 -29.28 1.90
C LEU A 278 19.72 -30.26 2.55
N LYS A 279 19.33 -31.52 2.69
CA LYS A 279 20.23 -32.58 3.19
C LYS A 279 21.41 -32.82 2.26
N ARG A 280 21.15 -32.94 0.94
CA ARG A 280 22.19 -33.20 -0.08
C ARG A 280 23.24 -32.10 -0.18
N TYR A 281 22.85 -30.84 -0.02
CA TYR A 281 23.75 -29.69 -0.14
C TYR A 281 24.16 -29.09 1.20
N SER A 282 23.98 -29.81 2.31
CA SER A 282 24.26 -29.30 3.67
C SER A 282 25.68 -28.74 3.82
N SER A 283 26.71 -29.43 3.31
CA SER A 283 28.10 -28.95 3.36
C SER A 283 28.32 -27.64 2.59
N LYS A 284 27.67 -27.49 1.40
CA LYS A 284 27.75 -26.24 0.62
C LYS A 284 27.04 -25.11 1.31
N ILE A 285 25.95 -25.39 2.00
CA ILE A 285 25.22 -24.41 2.82
C ILE A 285 26.12 -23.93 3.97
N ASP A 286 26.85 -24.83 4.63
CA ASP A 286 27.77 -24.47 5.71
C ASP A 286 28.92 -23.57 5.22
N VAL A 287 29.49 -23.86 4.04
CA VAL A 287 30.48 -22.98 3.39
C VAL A 287 29.88 -21.60 3.08
N LEU A 288 28.66 -21.54 2.57
CA LEU A 288 27.96 -20.28 2.30
C LEU A 288 27.76 -19.48 3.60
N ILE A 289 27.29 -20.13 4.65
CA ILE A 289 27.10 -19.52 5.97
C ILE A 289 28.43 -18.94 6.47
N THR A 290 29.51 -19.71 6.43
CA THR A 290 30.85 -19.26 6.86
C THR A 290 31.33 -18.07 6.06
N HIS A 291 31.19 -18.10 4.74
CA HIS A 291 31.55 -16.96 3.88
C HIS A 291 30.74 -15.69 4.22
N TYR A 292 29.46 -15.80 4.50
CA TYR A 292 28.66 -14.66 4.93
C TYR A 292 29.06 -14.15 6.32
N TYR A 293 29.35 -15.03 7.27
CA TYR A 293 29.83 -14.62 8.60
C TYR A 293 31.16 -13.88 8.53
N THR A 294 32.15 -14.37 7.80
CA THR A 294 33.44 -13.69 7.65
C THR A 294 33.30 -12.30 7.01
N THR A 295 32.33 -12.13 6.14
CA THR A 295 32.03 -10.82 5.55
C THR A 295 31.32 -9.88 6.54
N LEU A 296 30.49 -10.43 7.44
CA LEU A 296 29.78 -9.68 8.49
C LEU A 296 30.70 -9.30 9.65
N GLU A 297 31.62 -10.19 10.05
CA GLU A 297 32.58 -9.92 11.13
C GLU A 297 33.42 -8.67 10.89
N ARG A 298 33.78 -8.40 9.63
CA ARG A 298 34.49 -7.16 9.25
C ARG A 298 33.67 -5.88 9.47
N LYS A 299 32.33 -5.99 9.69
CA LYS A 299 31.39 -4.87 9.89
C LYS A 299 30.49 -5.06 11.12
N GLN A 300 30.95 -5.82 12.11
CA GLN A 300 30.11 -6.22 13.25
C GLN A 300 29.55 -5.02 14.05
N SER A 301 30.35 -3.97 14.24
CA SER A 301 29.91 -2.75 14.93
C SER A 301 28.73 -2.07 14.20
N ASN A 302 28.78 -2.01 12.87
CA ASN A 302 27.74 -1.41 12.05
C ASN A 302 26.46 -2.25 12.09
N LEU A 303 26.56 -3.58 12.14
CA LEU A 303 25.42 -4.46 12.24
C LEU A 303 24.66 -4.28 13.57
N VAL A 304 25.39 -4.26 14.70
CA VAL A 304 24.77 -4.07 16.03
C VAL A 304 24.10 -2.70 16.10
N LEU A 305 24.79 -1.65 15.66
CA LEU A 305 24.21 -0.30 15.63
C LEU A 305 22.98 -0.25 14.72
N GLY A 306 23.02 -0.86 13.54
CA GLY A 306 21.89 -0.90 12.63
C GLY A 306 20.68 -1.64 13.23
N LEU A 307 20.90 -2.76 13.95
CA LEU A 307 19.81 -3.44 14.66
C LEU A 307 19.23 -2.59 15.79
N LEU A 308 20.07 -1.86 16.53
CA LEU A 308 19.62 -0.93 17.57
C LEU A 308 18.80 0.23 16.96
N ILE A 309 19.26 0.82 15.86
CA ILE A 309 18.54 1.86 15.13
C ILE A 309 17.19 1.34 14.66
N LEU A 310 17.14 0.13 14.07
CA LEU A 310 15.90 -0.48 13.59
C LEU A 310 14.90 -0.69 14.74
N LEU A 311 15.34 -1.30 15.84
CA LEU A 311 14.49 -1.55 17.01
C LEU A 311 14.00 -0.24 17.65
N ALA A 312 14.89 0.74 17.79
CA ALA A 312 14.55 2.05 18.34
C ALA A 312 13.58 2.81 17.42
N PHE A 313 13.77 2.76 16.10
CA PHE A 313 12.85 3.34 15.11
C PHE A 313 11.45 2.76 15.26
N VAL A 314 11.32 1.42 15.30
CA VAL A 314 10.03 0.75 15.48
C VAL A 314 9.38 1.11 16.81
N ALA A 315 10.15 1.12 17.88
CA ALA A 315 9.66 1.50 19.20
C ALA A 315 9.16 2.96 19.22
N THR A 316 9.94 3.88 18.64
CA THR A 316 9.56 5.31 18.57
C THR A 316 8.30 5.51 17.75
N VAL A 317 8.18 4.84 16.59
CA VAL A 317 6.95 4.88 15.79
C VAL A 317 5.76 4.30 16.57
N SER A 318 5.94 3.14 17.23
CA SER A 318 4.86 2.50 17.99
C SER A 318 4.40 3.32 19.21
N LEU A 319 5.28 4.12 19.77
CA LEU A 319 5.03 4.99 20.92
C LEU A 319 4.77 6.45 20.53
N ASN A 320 4.58 6.74 19.24
CA ASN A 320 4.48 8.09 18.72
C ASN A 320 3.42 8.95 19.45
N ASP A 321 2.23 8.41 19.73
CA ASP A 321 1.16 9.13 20.43
C ASP A 321 1.57 9.50 21.87
N ILE A 322 2.29 8.61 22.56
CA ILE A 322 2.80 8.84 23.91
C ILE A 322 3.93 9.87 23.88
N ILE A 323 4.83 9.77 22.91
CA ILE A 323 5.95 10.70 22.76
C ILE A 323 5.42 12.11 22.43
N SER A 324 4.46 12.22 21.52
CA SER A 324 3.82 13.50 21.16
C SER A 324 3.16 14.17 22.35
N SER A 325 2.39 13.43 23.14
CA SER A 325 1.73 13.94 24.34
C SER A 325 2.75 14.38 25.41
N SER A 326 3.83 13.61 25.59
CA SER A 326 4.91 13.94 26.52
C SER A 326 5.66 15.20 26.07
N LEU A 327 5.99 15.31 24.78
CA LEU A 327 6.63 16.51 24.22
C LEU A 327 5.73 17.75 24.36
N THR A 328 4.43 17.61 24.11
CA THR A 328 3.44 18.68 24.32
C THR A 328 3.47 19.16 25.77
N SER A 329 3.52 18.25 26.74
CA SER A 329 3.57 18.57 28.16
C SER A 329 4.88 19.28 28.56
N ILE A 330 6.01 18.85 27.99
CA ILE A 330 7.34 19.41 28.32
C ILE A 330 7.55 20.77 27.63
N ALA A 331 7.20 20.87 26.35
CA ALA A 331 7.45 22.08 25.55
C ALA A 331 6.41 23.19 25.77
N GLY A 332 5.24 22.87 26.33
CA GLY A 332 4.12 23.80 26.47
C GLY A 332 3.47 24.22 25.15
N VAL A 333 3.81 23.53 24.04
CA VAL A 333 3.27 23.75 22.71
C VAL A 333 2.71 22.42 22.18
N TYR A 334 1.53 22.46 21.55
CA TYR A 334 0.93 21.26 20.98
C TYR A 334 1.83 20.66 19.90
N VAL A 335 2.24 19.42 20.11
CA VAL A 335 3.00 18.63 19.13
C VAL A 335 2.03 17.66 18.46
N ASP A 336 1.74 17.89 17.19
CA ASP A 336 0.86 17.01 16.42
C ASP A 336 1.54 15.64 16.19
N PRO A 337 0.92 14.52 16.61
CA PRO A 337 1.46 13.18 16.40
C PRO A 337 1.74 12.86 14.93
N HIS A 338 0.91 13.36 14.03
CA HIS A 338 1.06 13.12 12.60
C HIS A 338 2.28 13.85 12.04
N ALA A 339 2.44 15.12 12.37
CA ALA A 339 3.63 15.87 11.99
C ALA A 339 4.90 15.24 12.59
N LEU A 340 4.87 14.83 13.86
CA LEU A 340 6.01 14.17 14.51
C LEU A 340 6.41 12.89 13.77
N LEU A 341 5.45 12.02 13.42
CA LEU A 341 5.71 10.79 12.70
C LEU A 341 6.46 11.03 11.39
N SER A 342 6.12 12.10 10.68
CA SER A 342 6.73 12.45 9.39
C SER A 342 8.24 12.65 9.49
N PHE A 343 8.73 13.13 10.64
CA PHE A 343 10.14 13.47 10.88
C PHE A 343 10.93 12.38 11.62
N ILE A 344 10.28 11.39 12.24
CA ILE A 344 10.96 10.30 12.94
C ILE A 344 12.05 9.63 12.08
N PRO A 345 11.82 9.25 10.80
CA PRO A 345 12.86 8.60 10.00
C PRO A 345 14.12 9.44 9.87
N TYR A 346 13.99 10.77 9.74
CA TYR A 346 15.13 11.68 9.57
C TYR A 346 16.00 11.74 10.83
N MET A 347 15.41 11.67 12.02
CA MET A 347 16.16 11.56 13.28
C MET A 347 17.06 10.32 13.27
N TYR A 348 16.54 9.17 12.80
CA TYR A 348 17.30 7.93 12.73
C TYR A 348 18.34 7.92 11.59
N ILE A 349 18.12 8.67 10.50
CA ILE A 349 19.13 8.94 9.49
C ILE A 349 20.31 9.69 10.11
N VAL A 350 20.04 10.73 10.92
CA VAL A 350 21.11 11.47 11.63
C VAL A 350 21.86 10.56 12.60
N LEU A 351 21.15 9.73 13.38
CA LEU A 351 21.81 8.77 14.27
C LEU A 351 22.69 7.77 13.53
N SER A 352 22.36 7.43 12.30
CA SER A 352 23.17 6.53 11.46
C SER A 352 24.53 7.11 11.04
N LEU A 353 24.73 8.45 11.16
CA LEU A 353 26.01 9.14 10.90
C LEU A 353 27.15 8.65 11.82
N ILE A 354 26.83 7.95 12.91
CA ILE A 354 27.85 7.28 13.71
C ILE A 354 28.62 6.20 12.90
N SER A 355 27.97 5.61 11.88
CA SER A 355 28.54 4.52 11.07
C SER A 355 28.75 4.85 9.59
N ILE A 356 28.06 5.84 9.07
CA ILE A 356 28.16 6.28 7.68
C ILE A 356 28.64 7.71 7.60
N ARG A 357 29.25 8.07 6.48
CA ARG A 357 29.72 9.45 6.25
C ARG A 357 28.57 10.33 5.79
N ALA A 358 28.57 11.60 6.21
CA ALA A 358 27.55 12.56 5.82
C ALA A 358 27.44 12.71 4.28
N GLU A 359 28.56 12.61 3.57
CA GLU A 359 28.62 12.70 2.11
C GLU A 359 27.91 11.52 1.40
N GLU A 360 27.63 10.42 2.10
CA GLU A 360 26.94 9.25 1.54
C GLU A 360 25.41 9.44 1.56
N ILE A 361 24.85 10.32 2.39
CA ILE A 361 23.39 10.53 2.52
C ILE A 361 22.73 10.90 1.20
N PRO A 362 23.25 11.84 0.38
CA PRO A 362 22.67 12.15 -0.92
C PRO A 362 22.55 10.94 -1.84
N GLN A 363 23.52 10.01 -1.79
CA GLN A 363 23.47 8.79 -2.59
C GLN A 363 22.36 7.83 -2.10
N PHE A 364 22.09 7.78 -0.78
CA PHE A 364 20.97 7.01 -0.26
C PHE A 364 19.63 7.62 -0.66
N LEU A 365 19.48 8.93 -0.60
CA LEU A 365 18.29 9.63 -1.10
C LEU A 365 18.04 9.35 -2.58
N GLU A 366 19.09 9.40 -3.40
CA GLU A 366 18.98 9.15 -4.83
C GLU A 366 18.62 7.70 -5.16
N LYS A 367 19.29 6.72 -4.50
CA LYS A 367 19.21 5.30 -4.88
C LYS A 367 18.18 4.50 -4.12
N SER A 368 17.81 4.91 -2.90
CA SER A 368 16.89 4.16 -2.04
C SER A 368 15.45 4.64 -2.18
N VAL A 369 15.25 5.93 -2.44
CA VAL A 369 13.91 6.49 -2.66
C VAL A 369 13.41 6.09 -4.04
N GLU A 370 12.22 5.50 -4.07
CA GLU A 370 11.54 5.17 -5.31
C GLU A 370 10.80 6.40 -5.85
N TRP A 371 11.53 7.33 -6.44
CA TRP A 371 11.01 8.61 -6.92
C TRP A 371 9.83 8.48 -7.87
N SER A 372 9.81 7.43 -8.70
CA SER A 372 8.68 7.14 -9.59
C SER A 372 7.39 6.91 -8.80
N SER A 373 7.45 6.18 -7.68
CA SER A 373 6.30 5.97 -6.81
C SER A 373 5.88 7.23 -6.09
N ILE A 374 6.84 8.04 -5.60
CA ILE A 374 6.53 9.32 -4.94
C ILE A 374 5.78 10.27 -5.89
N ILE A 375 6.27 10.44 -7.13
CA ILE A 375 5.61 11.28 -8.15
C ILE A 375 4.21 10.73 -8.49
N PHE A 376 4.09 9.42 -8.62
CA PHE A 376 2.81 8.77 -8.85
C PHE A 376 1.82 9.03 -7.70
N PHE A 377 2.24 8.92 -6.45
CA PHE A 377 1.40 9.15 -5.28
C PHE A 377 0.93 10.60 -5.20
N ILE A 378 1.81 11.57 -5.41
CA ILE A 378 1.44 12.99 -5.47
C ILE A 378 0.37 13.22 -6.54
N SER A 379 0.58 12.67 -7.75
CA SER A 379 -0.39 12.79 -8.85
C SER A 379 -1.74 12.13 -8.49
N LEU A 380 -1.68 10.95 -7.85
CA LEU A 380 -2.87 10.20 -7.44
C LEU A 380 -3.69 10.97 -6.39
N PHE A 381 -3.02 11.57 -5.38
CA PHE A 381 -3.69 12.38 -4.36
C PHE A 381 -4.40 13.59 -4.97
N ILE A 382 -3.74 14.27 -5.90
CA ILE A 382 -4.35 15.41 -6.63
C ILE A 382 -5.58 14.95 -7.42
N LEU A 383 -5.50 13.83 -8.12
CA LEU A 383 -6.63 13.27 -8.86
C LEU A 383 -7.79 12.87 -7.92
N ALA A 384 -7.49 12.22 -6.79
CA ALA A 384 -8.49 11.84 -5.81
C ALA A 384 -9.14 13.06 -5.12
N TYR A 385 -8.34 14.08 -4.80
CA TYR A 385 -8.87 15.34 -4.29
C TYR A 385 -9.78 16.02 -5.32
N THR A 386 -9.42 15.97 -6.61
CA THR A 386 -10.26 16.49 -7.70
C THR A 386 -11.62 15.78 -7.75
N LEU A 387 -11.67 14.46 -7.52
CA LEU A 387 -12.94 13.73 -7.39
C LEU A 387 -13.78 14.20 -6.20
N THR A 388 -13.14 14.47 -5.06
CA THR A 388 -13.82 14.99 -3.86
C THR A 388 -14.32 16.40 -4.10
N PHE A 389 -13.50 17.28 -4.62
CA PHE A 389 -13.81 18.68 -4.88
C PHE A 389 -14.94 18.85 -5.92
N THR A 390 -14.96 18.03 -6.98
CA THR A 390 -16.04 18.04 -7.98
C THR A 390 -17.33 17.38 -7.48
N GLY A 391 -17.32 16.70 -6.32
CA GLY A 391 -18.50 16.05 -5.73
C GLY A 391 -18.76 14.63 -6.23
N VAL A 392 -17.84 14.03 -7.00
CA VAL A 392 -17.94 12.62 -7.41
C VAL A 392 -17.98 11.71 -6.16
N MET A 393 -17.08 11.95 -5.19
CA MET A 393 -17.05 11.15 -3.97
C MET A 393 -18.31 11.31 -3.12
N THR A 394 -18.89 12.49 -3.09
CA THR A 394 -20.18 12.78 -2.43
C THR A 394 -21.31 11.94 -3.02
N LYS A 395 -21.42 11.88 -4.35
CA LYS A 395 -22.42 11.06 -5.06
C LYS A 395 -22.20 9.56 -4.81
N LEU A 396 -20.96 9.10 -4.85
CA LEU A 396 -20.62 7.72 -4.55
C LEU A 396 -20.92 7.35 -3.08
N ALA A 397 -20.56 8.21 -2.11
CA ALA A 397 -20.87 8.00 -0.70
C ALA A 397 -22.38 7.88 -0.49
N TYR A 398 -23.17 8.78 -1.06
CA TYR A 398 -24.64 8.70 -1.02
C TYR A 398 -25.17 7.38 -1.58
N THR A 399 -24.64 6.95 -2.72
CA THR A 399 -25.02 5.66 -3.33
C THR A 399 -24.69 4.47 -2.42
N PHE A 400 -23.50 4.46 -1.81
CA PHE A 400 -23.11 3.41 -0.85
C PHE A 400 -24.03 3.38 0.38
N ILE A 401 -24.39 4.55 0.93
CA ILE A 401 -25.33 4.66 2.06
C ILE A 401 -26.69 4.08 1.69
N LYS A 402 -27.19 4.41 0.49
CA LYS A 402 -28.49 3.90 -0.01
C LYS A 402 -28.47 2.37 -0.18
N ILE A 403 -27.41 1.82 -0.76
CA ILE A 403 -27.26 0.37 -0.96
C ILE A 403 -27.14 -0.36 0.41
N SER A 404 -26.37 0.19 1.34
CA SER A 404 -26.15 -0.42 2.66
C SER A 404 -27.38 -0.31 3.58
N THR A 405 -28.36 0.54 3.23
CA THR A 405 -29.52 0.84 4.09
C THR A 405 -29.13 1.26 5.51
N THR A 406 -27.94 1.86 5.66
CA THR A 406 -27.29 2.25 6.94
C THR A 406 -26.97 1.10 7.91
N LYS A 407 -27.13 -0.14 7.48
CA LYS A 407 -26.87 -1.31 8.33
C LYS A 407 -25.40 -1.69 8.30
N THR A 408 -24.76 -1.69 9.45
CA THR A 408 -23.31 -1.96 9.58
C THR A 408 -22.91 -3.32 9.05
N TYR A 409 -23.76 -4.36 9.24
CA TYR A 409 -23.49 -5.70 8.73
C TYR A 409 -23.53 -5.83 7.20
N VAL A 410 -24.07 -4.84 6.49
CA VAL A 410 -24.00 -4.72 5.02
C VAL A 410 -22.84 -3.80 4.62
N LEU A 411 -22.64 -2.71 5.36
CA LEU A 411 -21.64 -1.69 5.05
C LEU A 411 -20.20 -2.23 5.12
N TYR A 412 -19.86 -2.95 6.19
CA TYR A 412 -18.50 -3.50 6.33
C TYR A 412 -18.14 -4.49 5.22
N PRO A 413 -18.95 -5.50 4.87
CA PRO A 413 -18.67 -6.36 3.73
C PRO A 413 -18.60 -5.59 2.40
N LEU A 414 -19.48 -4.61 2.19
CA LEU A 414 -19.51 -3.84 0.97
C LEU A 414 -18.20 -3.08 0.75
N MET A 415 -17.70 -2.39 1.78
CA MET A 415 -16.44 -1.67 1.74
C MET A 415 -15.24 -2.62 1.65
N PHE A 416 -15.24 -3.67 2.44
CA PHE A 416 -14.17 -4.67 2.50
C PHE A 416 -14.05 -5.48 1.20
N LEU A 417 -15.14 -6.11 0.74
CA LEU A 417 -15.13 -6.94 -0.47
C LEU A 417 -15.03 -6.09 -1.73
N GLY A 418 -15.62 -4.88 -1.71
CA GLY A 418 -15.49 -3.92 -2.81
C GLY A 418 -14.03 -3.49 -3.01
N SER A 419 -13.34 -3.12 -1.93
CA SER A 419 -11.92 -2.79 -1.99
C SER A 419 -11.06 -4.00 -2.35
N ALA A 420 -11.38 -5.20 -1.85
CA ALA A 420 -10.65 -6.43 -2.17
C ALA A 420 -10.78 -6.82 -3.66
N PHE A 421 -12.00 -6.74 -4.19
CA PHE A 421 -12.25 -7.03 -5.61
C PHE A 421 -11.49 -6.06 -6.53
N LEU A 422 -11.59 -4.76 -6.27
CA LEU A 422 -10.88 -3.77 -7.07
C LEU A 422 -9.36 -3.90 -6.92
N SER A 423 -8.85 -4.10 -5.70
CA SER A 423 -7.42 -4.26 -5.45
C SER A 423 -6.84 -5.55 -6.03
N SER A 424 -7.66 -6.54 -6.34
CA SER A 424 -7.18 -7.74 -7.04
C SER A 424 -6.66 -7.46 -8.45
N VAL A 425 -7.11 -6.36 -9.07
CA VAL A 425 -6.78 -5.98 -10.46
C VAL A 425 -6.06 -4.63 -10.52
N LEU A 426 -6.36 -3.73 -9.59
CA LEU A 426 -5.81 -2.38 -9.52
C LEU A 426 -4.70 -2.31 -8.45
N ASP A 427 -3.87 -1.28 -8.53
CA ASP A 427 -2.93 -0.99 -7.45
C ASP A 427 -3.67 -0.68 -6.14
N ASN A 428 -3.22 -1.28 -5.05
CA ASN A 428 -3.85 -1.19 -3.72
C ASN A 428 -4.09 0.26 -3.28
N LEU A 429 -3.07 1.13 -3.44
CA LEU A 429 -3.16 2.52 -2.99
C LEU A 429 -4.23 3.30 -3.77
N SER A 430 -4.31 3.10 -5.09
CA SER A 430 -5.32 3.74 -5.93
C SER A 430 -6.74 3.43 -5.46
N VAL A 431 -6.99 2.17 -5.07
CA VAL A 431 -8.28 1.75 -4.52
C VAL A 431 -8.57 2.45 -3.20
N ILE A 432 -7.63 2.43 -2.27
CA ILE A 432 -7.85 2.96 -0.93
C ILE A 432 -7.99 4.49 -0.94
N VAL A 433 -7.17 5.19 -1.72
CA VAL A 433 -7.29 6.65 -1.89
C VAL A 433 -8.67 7.03 -2.42
N THR A 434 -9.27 6.21 -3.29
CA THR A 434 -10.64 6.42 -3.80
C THR A 434 -11.71 6.16 -2.75
N TYR A 435 -11.60 5.10 -1.97
CA TYR A 435 -12.63 4.71 -1.00
C TYR A 435 -12.56 5.49 0.32
N THR A 436 -11.40 6.01 0.69
CA THR A 436 -11.20 6.70 1.97
C THR A 436 -12.12 7.91 2.17
N PRO A 437 -12.33 8.82 1.20
CA PRO A 437 -13.28 9.92 1.36
C PRO A 437 -14.72 9.45 1.63
N ILE A 438 -15.11 8.32 1.02
CA ILE A 438 -16.41 7.69 1.25
C ILE A 438 -16.50 7.20 2.71
N ALA A 439 -15.46 6.50 3.19
CA ALA A 439 -15.40 6.01 4.56
C ALA A 439 -15.37 7.16 5.57
N ILE A 440 -14.61 8.24 5.31
CA ILE A 440 -14.60 9.46 6.15
C ILE A 440 -16.00 10.04 6.27
N SER A 441 -16.72 10.19 5.14
CA SER A 441 -18.09 10.69 5.14
C SER A 441 -19.01 9.82 6.00
N MET A 442 -18.89 8.49 5.90
CA MET A 442 -19.71 7.56 6.68
C MET A 442 -19.40 7.59 8.17
N VAL A 443 -18.12 7.63 8.54
CA VAL A 443 -17.70 7.70 9.94
C VAL A 443 -18.10 9.05 10.57
N SER A 444 -17.95 10.15 9.85
CA SER A 444 -18.35 11.49 10.33
C SER A 444 -19.87 11.58 10.56
N MET A 445 -20.66 10.88 9.77
CA MET A 445 -22.12 10.78 9.91
C MET A 445 -22.57 9.73 10.93
N LYS A 446 -21.63 9.07 11.65
CA LYS A 446 -21.92 8.01 12.64
C LYS A 446 -22.66 6.80 12.05
N ILE A 447 -22.57 6.55 10.75
CA ILE A 447 -23.14 5.38 10.07
C ILE A 447 -22.23 4.16 10.27
N GLY A 448 -20.92 4.37 10.42
CA GLY A 448 -19.91 3.35 10.71
C GLY A 448 -18.91 3.81 11.77
N SER A 449 -18.16 2.86 12.31
CA SER A 449 -17.05 3.15 13.23
C SER A 449 -15.72 3.29 12.46
N PRO A 450 -14.63 3.76 13.09
CA PRO A 450 -13.29 3.78 12.48
C PRO A 450 -12.79 2.43 11.96
N LEU A 451 -13.43 1.32 12.33
CA LEU A 451 -13.14 -0.01 11.75
C LEU A 451 -13.41 -0.07 10.24
N LEU A 452 -14.19 0.85 9.67
CA LEU A 452 -14.34 0.96 8.20
C LEU A 452 -13.01 1.23 7.49
N TYR A 453 -12.11 2.00 8.10
CA TYR A 453 -10.78 2.23 7.54
C TYR A 453 -9.94 0.95 7.53
N PHE A 454 -10.09 0.12 8.58
CA PHE A 454 -9.44 -1.19 8.64
C PHE A 454 -10.07 -2.19 7.68
N ALA A 455 -11.38 -2.10 7.43
CA ALA A 455 -12.03 -2.87 6.38
C ALA A 455 -11.42 -2.55 5.00
N LEU A 456 -11.19 -1.27 4.69
CA LEU A 456 -10.50 -0.85 3.48
C LEU A 456 -9.05 -1.36 3.44
N LEU A 457 -8.29 -1.18 4.53
CA LEU A 457 -6.90 -1.62 4.63
C LEU A 457 -6.76 -3.12 4.32
N PHE A 458 -7.54 -3.95 4.99
CA PHE A 458 -7.48 -5.40 4.86
C PHE A 458 -8.01 -5.87 3.50
N GLY A 459 -9.11 -5.28 3.02
CA GLY A 459 -9.65 -5.55 1.69
C GLY A 459 -8.62 -5.21 0.61
N GLY A 460 -8.03 -4.02 0.68
CA GLY A 460 -7.01 -3.57 -0.26
C GLY A 460 -5.79 -4.50 -0.29
N ILE A 461 -5.20 -4.77 0.87
CA ILE A 461 -3.96 -5.55 0.95
C ILE A 461 -4.19 -7.03 0.59
N PHE A 462 -5.18 -7.68 1.20
CA PHE A 462 -5.40 -9.12 0.97
C PHE A 462 -6.07 -9.39 -0.37
N GLY A 463 -6.89 -8.45 -0.87
CA GLY A 463 -7.41 -8.48 -2.24
C GLY A 463 -6.29 -8.43 -3.29
N GLY A 464 -5.27 -7.62 -3.07
CA GLY A 464 -4.08 -7.54 -3.92
C GLY A 464 -3.30 -8.85 -4.04
N ASN A 465 -3.47 -9.80 -3.11
CA ASN A 465 -2.83 -11.11 -3.18
C ASN A 465 -3.39 -12.02 -4.28
N TYR A 466 -4.62 -11.80 -4.76
CA TYR A 466 -5.25 -12.68 -5.75
C TYR A 466 -4.49 -12.76 -7.06
N THR A 467 -3.93 -11.66 -7.54
CA THR A 467 -3.31 -11.62 -8.86
C THR A 467 -1.83 -11.22 -8.82
N PRO A 468 -1.05 -11.59 -9.83
CA PRO A 468 0.34 -11.18 -9.95
C PRO A 468 0.56 -9.68 -10.06
N ILE A 469 -0.48 -8.92 -10.36
CA ILE A 469 -0.45 -7.46 -10.59
C ILE A 469 -1.20 -6.65 -9.52
N GLY A 470 -1.85 -7.31 -8.56
CA GLY A 470 -2.70 -6.65 -7.57
C GLY A 470 -1.94 -5.87 -6.48
N SER A 471 -0.62 -5.96 -6.41
CA SER A 471 0.21 -5.19 -5.47
C SER A 471 1.56 -4.85 -6.11
N THR A 472 2.15 -3.72 -5.71
CA THR A 472 3.50 -3.33 -6.14
C THR A 472 4.53 -4.40 -5.75
N ALA A 473 4.42 -5.01 -4.57
CA ALA A 473 5.31 -6.08 -4.13
C ALA A 473 5.24 -7.31 -5.06
N ASN A 474 4.04 -7.68 -5.55
CA ASN A 474 3.86 -8.81 -6.47
C ASN A 474 4.65 -8.57 -7.77
N ILE A 475 4.47 -7.39 -8.36
CA ILE A 475 5.11 -6.99 -9.63
C ILE A 475 6.63 -6.96 -9.50
N ILE A 476 7.15 -6.40 -8.40
CA ILE A 476 8.59 -6.32 -8.15
C ILE A 476 9.18 -7.72 -7.97
N ALA A 477 8.52 -8.59 -7.22
CA ALA A 477 8.98 -9.97 -7.02
C ALA A 477 9.08 -10.73 -8.35
N ILE A 478 8.07 -10.61 -9.20
CA ILE A 478 8.03 -11.23 -10.53
C ILE A 478 9.12 -10.64 -11.42
N SER A 479 9.26 -9.32 -11.47
CA SER A 479 10.30 -8.64 -12.26
C SER A 479 11.71 -9.07 -11.86
N LEU A 480 11.98 -9.23 -10.56
CA LEU A 480 13.27 -9.73 -10.07
C LEU A 480 13.53 -11.19 -10.49
N ALA A 481 12.48 -12.03 -10.44
CA ALA A 481 12.56 -13.41 -10.92
C ALA A 481 12.83 -13.46 -12.42
N GLU A 482 12.13 -12.67 -13.24
CA GLU A 482 12.30 -12.60 -14.69
C GLU A 482 13.70 -12.13 -15.10
N LYS A 483 14.31 -11.16 -14.39
CA LYS A 483 15.72 -10.75 -14.58
C LYS A 483 16.68 -11.93 -14.40
N LYS A 484 16.30 -12.98 -13.67
CA LYS A 484 17.03 -14.23 -13.51
C LYS A 484 16.52 -15.36 -14.41
N LYS A 485 15.70 -15.04 -15.43
CA LYS A 485 15.07 -15.97 -16.37
C LYS A 485 14.10 -16.98 -15.74
N ILE A 486 13.55 -16.65 -14.56
CA ILE A 486 12.54 -17.45 -13.87
C ILE A 486 11.20 -16.79 -14.16
N LYS A 487 10.35 -17.44 -14.96
CA LYS A 487 9.01 -16.96 -15.30
C LYS A 487 7.99 -17.58 -14.35
N ILE A 488 7.21 -16.74 -13.67
CA ILE A 488 6.07 -17.13 -12.85
C ILE A 488 4.83 -16.79 -13.66
N ASN A 489 4.04 -17.80 -14.03
CA ASN A 489 2.82 -17.59 -14.79
C ASN A 489 1.58 -17.47 -13.86
N TRP A 490 0.47 -16.99 -14.42
CA TRP A 490 -0.78 -16.79 -13.69
C TRP A 490 -1.30 -18.06 -13.01
N VAL A 491 -1.18 -19.21 -13.66
CA VAL A 491 -1.66 -20.49 -13.12
C VAL A 491 -0.83 -20.91 -11.91
N GLU A 492 0.50 -20.75 -11.97
CA GLU A 492 1.40 -21.03 -10.84
C GLU A 492 1.10 -20.12 -9.67
N TRP A 493 0.83 -18.83 -9.93
CA TRP A 493 0.42 -17.87 -8.91
C TRP A 493 -0.91 -18.28 -8.26
N LEU A 494 -1.96 -18.45 -9.05
CA LEU A 494 -3.31 -18.75 -8.56
C LEU A 494 -3.38 -20.07 -7.78
N LYS A 495 -2.58 -21.07 -8.11
CA LYS A 495 -2.52 -22.35 -7.36
C LYS A 495 -2.24 -22.15 -5.87
N ILE A 496 -1.47 -21.14 -5.50
CA ILE A 496 -1.10 -20.86 -4.09
C ILE A 496 -1.91 -19.68 -3.57
N ALA A 497 -1.93 -18.59 -4.32
CA ALA A 497 -2.47 -17.32 -3.88
C ALA A 497 -3.99 -17.32 -3.73
N LEU A 498 -4.73 -18.00 -4.62
CA LEU A 498 -6.19 -18.02 -4.58
C LEU A 498 -6.73 -18.51 -3.23
N SER A 499 -6.28 -19.69 -2.79
CA SER A 499 -6.73 -20.27 -1.53
C SER A 499 -6.26 -19.47 -0.32
N ALA A 500 -5.01 -18.97 -0.34
CA ALA A 500 -4.47 -18.18 0.76
C ALA A 500 -5.20 -16.84 0.89
N ALA A 501 -5.36 -16.08 -0.20
CA ALA A 501 -6.05 -14.79 -0.21
C ALA A 501 -7.53 -14.94 0.19
N THR A 502 -8.24 -15.96 -0.33
CA THR A 502 -9.64 -16.21 0.07
C THR A 502 -9.74 -16.45 1.57
N MET A 503 -8.87 -17.30 2.14
CA MET A 503 -8.92 -17.58 3.56
C MET A 503 -8.54 -16.36 4.40
N GLN A 504 -7.57 -15.55 3.95
CA GLN A 504 -7.23 -14.27 4.58
C GLN A 504 -8.45 -13.32 4.60
N LEU A 505 -9.18 -13.21 3.49
CA LEU A 505 -10.39 -12.38 3.45
C LEU A 505 -11.47 -12.91 4.38
N VAL A 506 -11.69 -14.23 4.45
CA VAL A 506 -12.68 -14.83 5.37
C VAL A 506 -12.31 -14.54 6.83
N VAL A 507 -11.05 -14.78 7.21
CA VAL A 507 -10.59 -14.52 8.59
C VAL A 507 -10.69 -13.02 8.91
N SER A 508 -10.35 -12.15 7.96
CA SER A 508 -10.44 -10.70 8.15
C SER A 508 -11.88 -10.21 8.28
N LEU A 509 -12.82 -10.77 7.53
CA LEU A 509 -14.22 -10.42 7.63
C LEU A 509 -14.80 -10.85 8.99
N ILE A 510 -14.48 -12.06 9.44
CA ILE A 510 -14.88 -12.54 10.77
C ILE A 510 -14.30 -11.62 11.85
N TRP A 511 -13.01 -11.26 11.73
CA TRP A 511 -12.35 -10.35 12.66
C TRP A 511 -13.04 -8.98 12.74
N LEU A 512 -13.40 -8.41 11.58
CA LEU A 512 -14.14 -7.16 11.53
C LEU A 512 -15.48 -7.25 12.24
N TYR A 513 -16.23 -8.33 12.05
CA TYR A 513 -17.49 -8.53 12.74
C TYR A 513 -17.37 -8.73 14.26
N LEU A 514 -16.31 -9.39 14.71
CA LEU A 514 -16.07 -9.60 16.15
C LEU A 514 -15.69 -8.30 16.88
N ASN A 515 -15.23 -7.29 16.13
CA ASN A 515 -14.76 -6.01 16.69
C ASN A 515 -15.67 -4.81 16.31
N SER A 516 -16.73 -5.04 15.52
CA SER A 516 -17.67 -3.99 15.08
C SER A 516 -18.74 -3.63 16.10
#